data_e0cc4c703ec2972ef9047536480d8d1b
#
_entry.id   e0cc4c703ec2972ef9047536480d8d1b
#
_cell.length_a   1.000
_cell.length_b   1.000
_cell.length_c   1.000
_cell.angle_alpha   90.00
_cell.angle_beta   90.00
_cell.angle_gamma   90.00
#
_symmetry.space_group_name_H-M   'P 1'
#
loop_
_entity.id
_entity.type
_entity.pdbx_description
1 polymer ?
#
loop_
_entity_poly.entity_id
_entity_poly.type
_entity_poly.pdbx_seq_one_letter_code
_entity_poly.pdbx_strand_id
1 'polypeptide(L)'
;MGLGTVHPDSDTLKEDVESIISLGLRGVKLHPDFQRFKIDDYRCLKIYELCEGRLPVLLHCGDHRFDFSNPNRLRPILEIFTGLDVIGAHFGGWSVWQEAEDMLSEFSNFSVDTSSSLYALSPEKAKEIIRRFGASRVMFATDYPMWSIREELARIDSISLTADEREAILYKNAAKRFGFSL
;
A
#
# COMPACT_ATOMS: atom_id res chain seq x y z
N MET A 1 -4.60 13.07 -10.03
CA MET A 1 -5.12 11.71 -9.76
C MET A 1 -5.61 11.65 -8.34
N GLY A 2 -6.66 10.86 -8.04
CA GLY A 2 -7.16 10.62 -6.70
C GLY A 2 -7.51 9.15 -6.48
N LEU A 3 -7.60 8.76 -5.23
CA LEU A 3 -8.21 7.51 -4.78
C LEU A 3 -9.52 7.83 -4.09
N GLY A 4 -10.50 6.94 -4.20
CA GLY A 4 -11.71 7.00 -3.40
C GLY A 4 -11.50 6.35 -2.04
N THR A 5 -12.49 6.45 -1.18
CA THR A 5 -12.55 5.68 0.07
C THR A 5 -13.96 5.14 0.27
N VAL A 6 -14.06 4.00 0.91
CA VAL A 6 -15.32 3.35 1.25
C VAL A 6 -15.26 2.83 2.69
N HIS A 7 -16.39 2.46 3.25
CA HIS A 7 -16.47 1.85 4.58
C HIS A 7 -17.24 0.53 4.49
N PRO A 8 -16.83 -0.54 5.22
CA PRO A 8 -17.50 -1.82 5.16
C PRO A 8 -18.97 -1.79 5.64
N ASP A 9 -19.35 -0.78 6.42
CA ASP A 9 -20.73 -0.57 6.89
C ASP A 9 -21.57 0.34 5.96
N SER A 10 -21.07 0.68 4.76
CA SER A 10 -21.86 1.46 3.80
C SER A 10 -22.99 0.61 3.24
N ASP A 11 -24.22 1.13 3.32
CA ASP A 11 -25.41 0.52 2.71
C ASP A 11 -25.39 0.61 1.17
N THR A 12 -24.51 1.47 0.62
CA THR A 12 -24.36 1.75 -0.83
C THR A 12 -22.99 1.34 -1.36
N LEU A 13 -22.34 0.37 -0.74
CA LEU A 13 -20.94 0.01 -1.02
C LEU A 13 -20.65 -0.27 -2.50
N LYS A 14 -21.56 -0.95 -3.20
CA LYS A 14 -21.42 -1.23 -4.62
C LYS A 14 -21.49 0.05 -5.44
N GLU A 15 -22.47 0.89 -5.17
CA GLU A 15 -22.68 2.18 -5.82
C GLU A 15 -21.51 3.13 -5.54
N ASP A 16 -20.94 3.08 -4.33
CA ASP A 16 -19.75 3.85 -3.94
C ASP A 16 -18.55 3.46 -4.80
N VAL A 17 -18.29 2.16 -4.97
CA VAL A 17 -17.21 1.65 -5.83
C VAL A 17 -17.44 1.99 -7.30
N GLU A 18 -18.66 1.86 -7.82
CA GLU A 18 -18.99 2.28 -9.18
C GLU A 18 -18.82 3.79 -9.39
N SER A 19 -19.13 4.59 -8.38
CA SER A 19 -18.90 6.04 -8.40
C SER A 19 -17.42 6.38 -8.46
N ILE A 20 -16.57 5.67 -7.69
CA ILE A 20 -15.10 5.82 -7.75
C ILE A 20 -14.61 5.60 -9.18
N ILE A 21 -15.07 4.53 -9.84
CA ILE A 21 -14.70 4.22 -11.22
C ILE A 21 -15.20 5.29 -12.19
N SER A 22 -16.48 5.68 -12.07
CA SER A 22 -17.10 6.65 -13.00
C SER A 22 -16.48 8.04 -12.91
N LEU A 23 -15.99 8.43 -11.74
CA LEU A 23 -15.24 9.67 -11.51
C LEU A 23 -13.79 9.61 -12.01
N GLY A 24 -13.34 8.47 -12.55
CA GLY A 24 -11.97 8.29 -13.02
C GLY A 24 -10.91 8.22 -11.92
N LEU A 25 -11.33 7.95 -10.68
CA LEU A 25 -10.41 7.69 -9.59
C LEU A 25 -9.71 6.34 -9.82
N ARG A 26 -8.46 6.22 -9.36
CA ARG A 26 -7.56 5.15 -9.77
C ARG A 26 -7.34 4.05 -8.72
N GLY A 27 -8.17 4.02 -7.69
CA GLY A 27 -8.09 3.01 -6.63
C GLY A 27 -8.92 3.39 -5.42
N VAL A 28 -8.86 2.55 -4.41
CA VAL A 28 -9.52 2.74 -3.11
C VAL A 28 -8.46 2.88 -2.03
N LYS A 29 -8.54 3.90 -1.18
CA LYS A 29 -7.73 4.04 0.04
C LYS A 29 -8.55 3.64 1.25
N LEU A 30 -8.00 2.75 2.09
CA LEU A 30 -8.58 2.38 3.37
C LEU A 30 -7.57 2.66 4.50
N HIS A 31 -8.10 3.07 5.65
CA HIS A 31 -7.31 3.25 6.87
C HIS A 31 -8.00 2.52 8.04
N PRO A 32 -7.77 1.20 8.18
CA PRO A 32 -8.52 0.37 9.12
C PRO A 32 -8.50 0.89 10.56
N ASP A 33 -7.35 1.40 11.05
CA ASP A 33 -7.23 1.91 12.42
C ASP A 33 -8.09 3.18 12.66
N PHE A 34 -8.17 4.08 11.68
CA PHE A 34 -9.00 5.29 11.78
C PHE A 34 -10.46 5.00 11.49
N GLN A 35 -10.73 4.14 10.53
CA GLN A 35 -12.09 3.73 10.17
C GLN A 35 -12.66 2.66 11.10
N ARG A 36 -11.85 2.09 12.00
CA ARG A 36 -12.21 1.15 13.07
C ARG A 36 -12.82 -0.16 12.59
N PHE A 37 -12.20 -0.77 11.59
CA PHE A 37 -12.51 -2.12 11.17
C PHE A 37 -11.22 -2.93 10.99
N LYS A 38 -11.28 -4.23 11.16
CA LYS A 38 -10.14 -5.12 10.90
C LYS A 38 -10.05 -5.41 9.41
N ILE A 39 -8.83 -5.51 8.87
CA ILE A 39 -8.61 -5.84 7.45
C ILE A 39 -9.35 -7.11 7.06
N ASP A 40 -9.34 -8.13 7.92
CA ASP A 40 -9.96 -9.44 7.71
C ASP A 40 -11.41 -9.54 8.21
N ASP A 41 -12.05 -8.41 8.55
CA ASP A 41 -13.48 -8.40 8.90
C ASP A 41 -14.30 -8.91 7.70
N TYR A 42 -15.25 -9.83 7.95
CA TYR A 42 -16.08 -10.42 6.90
C TYR A 42 -16.82 -9.35 6.06
N ARG A 43 -17.14 -8.19 6.64
CA ARG A 43 -17.77 -7.06 5.95
C ARG A 43 -16.85 -6.44 4.90
N CYS A 44 -15.53 -6.53 5.10
CA CYS A 44 -14.53 -6.03 4.15
C CYS A 44 -14.39 -6.91 2.91
N LEU A 45 -14.78 -8.20 2.98
CA LEU A 45 -14.66 -9.13 1.85
C LEU A 45 -15.41 -8.60 0.62
N LYS A 46 -16.54 -7.91 0.83
CA LYS A 46 -17.29 -7.29 -0.26
C LYS A 46 -16.54 -6.13 -0.93
N ILE A 47 -15.75 -5.36 -0.17
CA ILE A 47 -14.87 -4.32 -0.74
C ILE A 47 -13.85 -4.97 -1.66
N TYR A 48 -13.19 -6.02 -1.18
CA TYR A 48 -12.14 -6.71 -1.94
C TYR A 48 -12.69 -7.36 -3.20
N GLU A 49 -13.84 -8.04 -3.10
CA GLU A 49 -14.55 -8.61 -4.25
C GLU A 49 -14.89 -7.55 -5.32
N LEU A 50 -15.39 -6.39 -4.91
CA LEU A 50 -15.75 -5.30 -5.81
C LEU A 50 -14.53 -4.63 -6.47
N CYS A 51 -13.38 -4.66 -5.81
CA CYS A 51 -12.13 -4.07 -6.30
C CYS A 51 -11.29 -5.05 -7.13
N GLU A 52 -11.41 -6.36 -6.88
CA GLU A 52 -10.57 -7.38 -7.52
C GLU A 52 -10.62 -7.30 -9.06
N GLY A 53 -9.45 -7.19 -9.69
CA GLY A 53 -9.29 -7.02 -11.13
C GLY A 53 -9.76 -5.68 -11.70
N ARG A 54 -10.19 -4.73 -10.85
CA ARG A 54 -10.77 -3.45 -11.28
C ARG A 54 -10.05 -2.23 -10.71
N LEU A 55 -9.78 -2.22 -9.43
CA LEU A 55 -9.17 -1.11 -8.71
C LEU A 55 -8.12 -1.62 -7.72
N PRO A 56 -6.91 -1.05 -7.68
CA PRO A 56 -5.98 -1.31 -6.60
C PRO A 56 -6.52 -0.77 -5.27
N VAL A 57 -6.19 -1.47 -4.18
CA VAL A 57 -6.54 -1.05 -2.82
C VAL A 57 -5.28 -0.65 -2.07
N LEU A 58 -5.15 0.64 -1.76
CA LEU A 58 -4.10 1.17 -0.90
C LEU A 58 -4.56 1.08 0.56
N LEU A 59 -3.92 0.22 1.34
CA LEU A 59 -4.21 0.01 2.75
C LEU A 59 -3.17 0.71 3.63
N HIS A 60 -3.63 1.42 4.65
CA HIS A 60 -2.76 1.67 5.80
C HIS A 60 -2.48 0.34 6.50
N CYS A 61 -1.21 0.01 6.68
CA CYS A 61 -0.78 -1.25 7.29
C CYS A 61 0.16 -1.00 8.46
N GLY A 62 -0.03 -1.78 9.51
CA GLY A 62 0.76 -1.72 10.74
C GLY A 62 0.25 -0.67 11.70
N ASP A 63 0.84 -0.52 12.74
CA ASP A 63 0.78 0.30 13.93
C ASP A 63 0.74 -0.62 15.16
N HIS A 64 1.87 -0.72 15.88
CA HIS A 64 2.00 -1.59 17.06
C HIS A 64 0.96 -1.30 18.18
N ARG A 65 0.29 -0.14 18.11
CA ARG A 65 -0.74 0.27 19.08
C ARG A 65 -2.12 -0.32 18.79
N PHE A 66 -2.35 -0.77 17.54
CA PHE A 66 -3.65 -1.24 17.06
C PHE A 66 -3.51 -2.58 16.36
N ASP A 67 -4.59 -3.35 16.37
CA ASP A 67 -4.66 -4.67 15.73
C ASP A 67 -5.55 -4.67 14.47
N PHE A 68 -6.07 -3.51 14.05
CA PHE A 68 -6.97 -3.44 12.90
C PHE A 68 -6.25 -3.63 11.57
N SER A 69 -5.06 -3.06 11.43
CA SER A 69 -4.26 -3.05 10.20
C SER A 69 -3.00 -3.90 10.27
N ASN A 70 -2.89 -4.80 11.24
CA ASN A 70 -1.70 -5.64 11.41
C ASN A 70 -1.47 -6.53 10.16
N PRO A 71 -0.21 -6.72 9.70
CA PRO A 71 0.13 -7.54 8.54
C PRO A 71 -0.42 -8.96 8.56
N ASN A 72 -0.52 -9.60 9.74
CA ASN A 72 -1.08 -10.94 9.88
C ASN A 72 -2.53 -11.06 9.40
N ARG A 73 -3.31 -9.97 9.48
CA ARG A 73 -4.70 -9.90 9.01
C ARG A 73 -4.82 -9.75 7.50
N LEU A 74 -3.77 -9.21 6.87
CA LEU A 74 -3.77 -9.02 5.41
C LEU A 74 -3.43 -10.33 4.68
N ARG A 75 -2.62 -11.19 5.28
CA ARG A 75 -2.21 -12.47 4.68
C ARG A 75 -3.39 -13.30 4.13
N PRO A 76 -4.43 -13.64 4.92
CA PRO A 76 -5.56 -14.43 4.41
C PRO A 76 -6.33 -13.72 3.28
N ILE A 77 -6.36 -12.40 3.27
CA ILE A 77 -6.99 -11.63 2.20
C ILE A 77 -6.23 -11.80 0.88
N LEU A 78 -4.89 -11.73 0.90
CA LEU A 78 -4.05 -11.93 -0.27
C LEU A 78 -4.12 -13.37 -0.80
N GLU A 79 -4.32 -14.35 0.08
CA GLU A 79 -4.50 -15.76 -0.28
C GLU A 79 -5.86 -16.03 -0.95
N ILE A 80 -6.93 -15.36 -0.48
CA ILE A 80 -8.30 -15.53 -1.00
C ILE A 80 -8.47 -14.76 -2.32
N PHE A 81 -8.06 -13.50 -2.35
CA PHE A 81 -8.27 -12.59 -3.50
C PHE A 81 -6.99 -12.46 -4.31
N THR A 82 -6.65 -13.49 -5.06
CA THR A 82 -5.39 -13.57 -5.82
C THR A 82 -5.30 -12.58 -6.98
N GLY A 83 -6.43 -12.10 -7.47
CA GLY A 83 -6.55 -11.07 -8.49
C GLY A 83 -6.66 -9.65 -7.93
N LEU A 84 -6.74 -9.49 -6.61
CA LEU A 84 -6.78 -8.19 -5.96
C LEU A 84 -5.38 -7.57 -5.92
N ASP A 85 -5.26 -6.35 -6.40
CA ASP A 85 -4.03 -5.59 -6.35
C ASP A 85 -3.98 -4.76 -5.07
N VAL A 86 -3.14 -5.14 -4.12
CA VAL A 86 -3.02 -4.48 -2.82
C VAL A 86 -1.69 -3.73 -2.70
N ILE A 87 -1.78 -2.50 -2.21
CA ILE A 87 -0.63 -1.66 -1.87
C ILE A 87 -0.64 -1.43 -0.36
N GLY A 88 0.34 -1.96 0.33
CA GLY A 88 0.54 -1.68 1.75
C GLY A 88 1.32 -0.39 1.95
N ALA A 89 0.70 0.63 2.53
CA ALA A 89 1.41 1.84 2.91
C ALA A 89 2.50 1.52 3.95
N HIS A 90 3.54 2.38 4.00
CA HIS A 90 4.58 2.32 5.03
C HIS A 90 5.39 1.01 5.02
N PHE A 91 5.86 0.59 3.83
CA PHE A 91 6.48 -0.72 3.63
C PHE A 91 5.60 -1.90 4.11
N GLY A 92 4.26 -1.72 4.06
CA GLY A 92 3.29 -2.73 4.45
C GLY A 92 3.12 -2.93 5.95
N GLY A 93 3.77 -2.10 6.81
CA GLY A 93 3.70 -2.30 8.25
C GLY A 93 4.33 -1.20 9.08
N TRP A 94 3.71 0.00 9.15
CA TRP A 94 4.24 1.09 9.98
C TRP A 94 4.56 0.60 11.40
N SER A 95 5.78 0.84 11.86
CA SER A 95 6.33 0.38 13.15
C SER A 95 6.47 -1.13 13.37
N VAL A 96 5.96 -1.96 12.47
CA VAL A 96 6.05 -3.43 12.48
C VAL A 96 6.62 -3.97 11.16
N TRP A 97 7.59 -3.27 10.57
CA TRP A 97 8.15 -3.55 9.24
C TRP A 97 8.69 -4.97 9.08
N GLN A 98 9.31 -5.53 10.14
CA GLN A 98 9.82 -6.89 10.09
C GLN A 98 8.70 -7.93 9.93
N GLU A 99 7.58 -7.75 10.65
CA GLU A 99 6.42 -8.64 10.51
C GLU A 99 5.83 -8.57 9.10
N ALA A 100 5.72 -7.35 8.55
CA ALA A 100 5.24 -7.15 7.18
C ALA A 100 6.14 -7.82 6.15
N GLU A 101 7.46 -7.65 6.29
CA GLU A 101 8.46 -8.27 5.43
C GLU A 101 8.36 -9.80 5.46
N ASP A 102 8.26 -10.40 6.65
CA ASP A 102 8.22 -11.84 6.82
C ASP A 102 6.90 -12.45 6.33
N MET A 103 5.79 -11.77 6.53
CA MET A 103 4.46 -12.29 6.23
C MET A 103 3.97 -12.02 4.82
N LEU A 104 4.38 -10.89 4.20
CA LEU A 104 3.72 -10.39 2.99
C LEU A 104 4.63 -10.32 1.76
N SER A 105 5.94 -10.45 1.92
CA SER A 105 6.88 -10.29 0.80
C SER A 105 6.75 -11.35 -0.30
N GLU A 106 6.22 -12.51 0.01
CA GLU A 106 6.03 -13.62 -0.95
C GLU A 106 4.85 -13.41 -1.92
N PHE A 107 3.87 -12.56 -1.58
CA PHE A 107 2.66 -12.38 -2.38
C PHE A 107 2.90 -11.48 -3.59
N SER A 108 2.66 -12.01 -4.79
CA SER A 108 2.87 -11.26 -6.05
C SER A 108 1.81 -10.17 -6.28
N ASN A 109 0.63 -10.31 -5.68
CA ASN A 109 -0.47 -9.34 -5.70
C ASN A 109 -0.37 -8.27 -4.62
N PHE A 110 0.77 -8.22 -3.90
CA PHE A 110 1.07 -7.23 -2.87
C PHE A 110 2.28 -6.38 -3.24
N SER A 111 2.13 -5.08 -3.09
CA SER A 111 3.18 -4.06 -3.27
C SER A 111 3.21 -3.15 -2.06
N VAL A 112 4.24 -2.34 -1.93
CA VAL A 112 4.39 -1.43 -0.78
C VAL A 112 4.80 -0.03 -1.24
N ASP A 113 4.57 0.96 -0.39
CA ASP A 113 5.13 2.29 -0.56
C ASP A 113 6.06 2.68 0.59
N THR A 114 6.87 3.73 0.37
CA THR A 114 7.90 4.19 1.32
C THR A 114 7.38 5.20 2.34
N SER A 115 6.12 5.59 2.25
CA SER A 115 5.56 6.65 3.08
C SER A 115 5.79 6.40 4.57
N SER A 116 6.06 7.45 5.33
CA SER A 116 6.24 7.42 6.80
C SER A 116 7.12 6.27 7.31
N SER A 117 8.17 5.89 6.58
CA SER A 117 9.06 4.78 6.96
C SER A 117 10.53 5.18 7.00
N LEU A 118 10.99 5.94 6.01
CA LEU A 118 12.41 6.24 5.83
C LEU A 118 13.01 7.13 6.92
N TYR A 119 12.18 7.83 7.68
CA TYR A 119 12.65 8.60 8.84
C TYR A 119 13.14 7.73 10.00
N ALA A 120 12.63 6.50 10.12
CA ALA A 120 12.89 5.58 11.21
C ALA A 120 13.82 4.42 10.83
N LEU A 121 14.01 4.18 9.54
CA LEU A 121 14.85 3.08 9.04
C LEU A 121 16.22 3.62 8.60
N SER A 122 17.28 2.86 8.90
CA SER A 122 18.58 3.15 8.27
C SER A 122 18.51 2.88 6.76
N PRO A 123 19.38 3.53 5.95
CA PRO A 123 19.44 3.24 4.51
C PRO A 123 19.66 1.75 4.19
N GLU A 124 20.47 1.05 5.01
CA GLU A 124 20.75 -0.37 4.86
C GLU A 124 19.50 -1.22 5.10
N LYS A 125 18.74 -0.92 6.18
CA LYS A 125 17.50 -1.64 6.49
C LYS A 125 16.42 -1.36 5.46
N ALA A 126 16.28 -0.12 5.01
CA ALA A 126 15.37 0.23 3.92
C ALA A 126 15.72 -0.53 2.62
N LYS A 127 17.01 -0.64 2.30
CA LYS A 127 17.49 -1.42 1.15
C LYS A 127 17.18 -2.92 1.29
N GLU A 128 17.34 -3.47 2.48
CA GLU A 128 16.98 -4.88 2.77
C GLU A 128 15.50 -5.12 2.49
N ILE A 129 14.61 -4.29 3.03
CA ILE A 129 13.16 -4.37 2.81
C ILE A 129 12.83 -4.24 1.30
N ILE A 130 13.42 -3.26 0.61
CA ILE A 130 13.23 -3.08 -0.84
C ILE A 130 13.62 -4.36 -1.60
N ARG A 131 14.72 -5.00 -1.24
CA ARG A 131 15.15 -6.25 -1.87
C ARG A 131 14.24 -7.43 -1.55
N ARG A 132 13.72 -7.49 -0.33
CA ARG A 132 12.82 -8.55 0.11
C ARG A 132 11.49 -8.51 -0.66
N PHE A 133 10.90 -7.33 -0.82
CA PHE A 133 9.72 -7.15 -1.66
C PHE A 133 10.05 -7.22 -3.16
N GLY A 134 11.27 -6.83 -3.55
CA GLY A 134 11.68 -6.60 -4.93
C GLY A 134 11.37 -5.16 -5.38
N ALA A 135 12.36 -4.46 -5.94
CA ALA A 135 12.25 -3.04 -6.31
C ALA A 135 11.08 -2.73 -7.25
N SER A 136 10.62 -3.70 -8.05
CA SER A 136 9.47 -3.57 -8.95
C SER A 136 8.11 -3.51 -8.23
N ARG A 137 8.08 -3.82 -6.92
CA ARG A 137 6.87 -3.78 -6.09
C ARG A 137 6.93 -2.68 -5.01
N VAL A 138 7.91 -1.80 -5.07
CA VAL A 138 8.06 -0.68 -4.14
C VAL A 138 7.75 0.62 -4.86
N MET A 139 6.99 1.52 -4.24
CA MET A 139 6.65 2.83 -4.78
C MET A 139 7.11 3.92 -3.81
N PHE A 140 7.64 5.02 -4.35
CA PHE A 140 7.96 6.20 -3.57
C PHE A 140 6.67 6.91 -3.14
N ALA A 141 6.57 7.23 -1.85
CA ALA A 141 5.50 8.02 -1.27
C ALA A 141 5.99 8.79 -0.04
N THR A 142 5.27 9.83 0.34
CA THR A 142 5.70 10.76 1.40
C THR A 142 4.77 10.83 2.60
N ASP A 143 3.49 10.42 2.44
CA ASP A 143 2.47 10.67 3.46
C ASP A 143 2.29 12.18 3.78
N TYR A 144 2.38 13.01 2.72
CA TYR A 144 2.19 14.45 2.87
C TYR A 144 0.82 14.77 3.52
N PRO A 145 0.71 15.72 4.46
CA PRO A 145 1.71 16.73 4.85
C PRO A 145 2.67 16.30 5.97
N MET A 146 2.66 15.03 6.40
CA MET A 146 3.52 14.54 7.47
C MET A 146 5.01 14.74 7.13
N TRP A 147 5.42 14.41 5.90
CA TRP A 147 6.78 14.54 5.40
C TRP A 147 6.80 15.32 4.09
N SER A 148 7.85 16.13 3.90
CA SER A 148 8.03 16.85 2.64
C SER A 148 8.62 15.94 1.57
N ILE A 149 8.20 16.15 0.32
CA ILE A 149 8.72 15.42 -0.84
C ILE A 149 10.26 15.56 -0.93
N ARG A 150 10.80 16.75 -0.63
CA ARG A 150 12.26 17.03 -0.67
C ARG A 150 13.02 16.16 0.33
N GLU A 151 12.52 16.05 1.55
CA GLU A 151 13.15 15.24 2.61
C GLU A 151 13.10 13.76 2.28
N GLU A 152 11.95 13.26 1.82
CA GLU A 152 11.81 11.87 1.44
C GLU A 152 12.66 11.49 0.21
N LEU A 153 12.79 12.39 -0.77
CA LEU A 153 13.73 12.20 -1.88
C LEU A 153 15.19 12.12 -1.39
N ALA A 154 15.59 12.98 -0.47
CA ALA A 154 16.94 12.92 0.10
C ALA A 154 17.19 11.60 0.85
N ARG A 155 16.17 11.07 1.54
CA ARG A 155 16.24 9.75 2.19
C ARG A 155 16.37 8.61 1.18
N ILE A 156 15.59 8.61 0.12
CA ILE A 156 15.73 7.62 -0.99
C ILE A 156 17.11 7.70 -1.63
N ASP A 157 17.63 8.90 -1.85
CA ASP A 157 18.96 9.11 -2.46
C ASP A 157 20.11 8.62 -1.56
N SER A 158 19.87 8.50 -0.25
CA SER A 158 20.84 7.91 0.68
C SER A 158 20.92 6.38 0.61
N ILE A 159 19.92 5.73 0.00
CA ILE A 159 19.89 4.27 -0.17
C ILE A 159 20.70 3.92 -1.41
N SER A 160 21.67 3.03 -1.27
CA SER A 160 22.50 2.56 -2.40
C SER A 160 21.69 1.67 -3.35
N LEU A 161 20.86 2.29 -4.19
CA LEU A 161 20.06 1.65 -5.25
C LEU A 161 20.79 1.78 -6.60
N THR A 162 20.55 0.86 -7.51
CA THR A 162 20.92 1.05 -8.91
C THR A 162 20.04 2.12 -9.56
N ALA A 163 20.46 2.69 -10.68
CA ALA A 163 19.67 3.67 -11.43
C ALA A 163 18.30 3.11 -11.81
N ASP A 164 18.24 1.85 -12.27
CA ASP A 164 16.99 1.20 -12.66
C ASP A 164 16.04 0.98 -11.47
N GLU A 165 16.57 0.54 -10.32
CA GLU A 165 15.79 0.37 -9.09
C GLU A 165 15.23 1.72 -8.62
N ARG A 166 16.07 2.78 -8.64
CA ARG A 166 15.67 4.12 -8.25
C ARG A 166 14.53 4.65 -9.13
N GLU A 167 14.66 4.55 -10.45
CA GLU A 167 13.60 4.96 -11.38
C GLU A 167 12.33 4.14 -11.21
N ALA A 168 12.46 2.83 -11.03
CA ALA A 168 11.32 1.95 -10.77
C ALA A 168 10.54 2.43 -9.54
N ILE A 169 11.22 2.67 -8.43
CA ILE A 169 10.62 3.09 -7.16
C ILE A 169 10.03 4.50 -7.27
N LEU A 170 10.76 5.46 -7.84
CA LEU A 170 10.34 6.85 -7.86
C LEU A 170 9.09 7.12 -8.69
N TYR A 171 8.91 6.43 -9.84
CA TYR A 171 7.78 6.74 -10.71
C TYR A 171 7.27 5.58 -11.58
N LYS A 172 8.13 4.66 -12.08
CA LYS A 172 7.70 3.64 -13.06
C LYS A 172 6.67 2.68 -12.47
N ASN A 173 6.89 2.23 -11.23
CA ASN A 173 5.98 1.29 -10.57
C ASN A 173 4.60 1.91 -10.33
N ALA A 174 4.57 3.15 -9.81
CA ALA A 174 3.32 3.87 -9.60
C ALA A 174 2.60 4.17 -10.93
N ALA A 175 3.34 4.59 -11.97
CA ALA A 175 2.78 4.84 -13.29
C ALA A 175 2.13 3.59 -13.88
N LYS A 176 2.82 2.45 -13.81
CA LYS A 176 2.29 1.16 -14.26
C LYS A 176 1.04 0.76 -13.47
N ARG A 177 1.10 0.88 -12.14
CA ARG A 177 0.04 0.45 -11.23
C ARG A 177 -1.24 1.25 -11.39
N PHE A 178 -1.12 2.55 -11.55
CA PHE A 178 -2.24 3.46 -11.68
C PHE A 178 -2.58 3.84 -13.13
N GLY A 179 -1.93 3.24 -14.11
CA GLY A 179 -2.23 3.40 -15.54
C GLY A 179 -1.87 4.79 -16.08
N PHE A 180 -0.69 5.34 -15.73
CA PHE A 180 -0.18 6.57 -16.32
C PHE A 180 0.77 6.28 -17.48
N SER A 181 0.65 7.08 -18.53
CA SER A 181 1.70 7.17 -19.57
C SER A 181 2.86 8.01 -19.02
N LEU A 182 4.09 7.53 -19.19
CA LEU A 182 5.33 8.24 -18.88
C LEU A 182 5.86 8.96 -20.10
#